data_087884bef54fb423655c0431cd0886eb
#
_entry.id   087884bef54fb423655c0431cd0886eb
#
_cell.length_a   1.000
_cell.length_b   1.000
_cell.length_c   1.000
_cell.angle_alpha   90.00
_cell.angle_beta   90.00
_cell.angle_gamma   90.00
#
_symmetry.space_group_name_H-M   'P 1'
#
loop_
_entity.id
_entity.type
_entity.pdbx_description
1 polymer ?
#
loop_
_entity_poly.entity_id
_entity_poly.type
_entity_poly.pdbx_seq_one_letter_code
_entity_poly.pdbx_strand_id
1 'polypeptide(L)'
;MSIVTDTPEVSTRRVKRLRRTPEEARRLILETAQSLIASTGPEGLRLQDIAAGAGISHSLILHHFGSREGLVRALTRQAVAELRDKLVAAMASGEASVELQLDRVFDAFRDGLAQRLAWLATVDSRGGAEGTQMILRDIADRLHARRIAAAPPGAVIPRDDTDSLIHLVATAAFGDALFGAQLHRSAGLPATIETDRGFRRWLAALIRAHSTQKEG
;
A
#
# COMPACT_ATOMS: atom_id res chain seq x y z
N MET A 1 -31.87 30.43 64.19
CA MET A 1 -31.06 31.01 63.11
C MET A 1 -30.43 29.80 62.37
N SER A 2 -31.16 29.27 61.41
CA SER A 2 -30.76 28.04 60.68
C SER A 2 -30.10 28.46 59.37
N ILE A 3 -28.86 28.06 59.18
CA ILE A 3 -28.10 28.31 57.97
C ILE A 3 -28.39 27.16 56.99
N VAL A 4 -29.04 27.47 55.87
CA VAL A 4 -29.25 26.57 54.75
C VAL A 4 -28.01 26.64 53.89
N THR A 5 -27.25 25.55 53.83
CA THR A 5 -26.11 25.38 52.94
C THR A 5 -26.64 24.91 51.58
N ASP A 6 -26.63 25.79 50.62
CA ASP A 6 -26.95 25.54 49.21
C ASP A 6 -25.74 24.88 48.58
N THR A 7 -25.86 23.60 48.15
CA THR A 7 -24.86 22.84 47.45
C THR A 7 -25.15 22.96 45.94
N PRO A 8 -24.27 23.48 45.09
CA PRO A 8 -24.55 23.57 43.67
C PRO A 8 -24.52 22.18 43.02
N GLU A 9 -25.64 21.76 42.44
CA GLU A 9 -25.75 20.63 41.54
C GLU A 9 -24.80 20.82 40.32
N VAL A 10 -23.76 20.01 40.26
CA VAL A 10 -22.92 19.89 39.08
C VAL A 10 -23.71 19.16 37.99
N SER A 11 -24.32 19.91 37.11
CA SER A 11 -24.97 19.38 35.90
C SER A 11 -23.94 18.76 35.01
N THR A 12 -23.82 17.42 35.03
CA THR A 12 -23.05 16.65 34.07
C THR A 12 -23.66 16.78 32.70
N ARG A 13 -23.20 17.75 31.94
CA ARG A 13 -23.51 17.94 30.54
C ARG A 13 -23.11 16.66 29.77
N ARG A 14 -24.04 15.79 29.50
CA ARG A 14 -23.92 14.62 28.64
C ARG A 14 -23.48 15.12 27.26
N VAL A 15 -22.19 15.01 26.93
CA VAL A 15 -21.65 15.31 25.61
C VAL A 15 -22.44 14.47 24.61
N LYS A 16 -23.25 15.11 23.79
CA LYS A 16 -24.06 14.49 22.76
C LYS A 16 -23.08 13.86 21.76
N ARG A 17 -22.85 12.55 21.85
CA ARG A 17 -22.06 11.80 20.88
C ARG A 17 -22.69 12.04 19.52
N LEU A 18 -22.03 12.82 18.65
CA LEU A 18 -22.45 12.96 17.26
C LEU A 18 -22.59 11.54 16.70
N ARG A 19 -23.77 11.22 16.21
CA ARG A 19 -24.01 9.96 15.50
C ARG A 19 -23.20 10.02 14.20
N ARG A 20 -22.11 9.25 14.15
CA ARG A 20 -21.35 9.06 12.92
C ARG A 20 -22.22 8.39 11.86
N THR A 21 -22.03 8.77 10.59
CA THR A 21 -22.66 8.04 9.49
C THR A 21 -22.07 6.62 9.39
N PRO A 22 -22.75 5.67 8.76
CA PRO A 22 -22.22 4.33 8.52
C PRO A 22 -20.86 4.36 7.81
N GLU A 23 -20.68 5.27 6.86
CA GLU A 23 -19.47 5.46 6.08
C GLU A 23 -18.32 5.99 6.95
N GLU A 24 -18.60 6.97 7.81
CA GLU A 24 -17.61 7.49 8.78
C GLU A 24 -17.19 6.43 9.78
N ALA A 25 -18.13 5.63 10.28
CA ALA A 25 -17.83 4.52 11.18
C ALA A 25 -16.96 3.47 10.50
N ARG A 26 -17.31 3.09 9.26
CA ARG A 26 -16.55 2.12 8.46
C ARG A 26 -15.13 2.61 8.19
N ARG A 27 -14.95 3.87 7.80
CA ARG A 27 -13.63 4.48 7.58
C ARG A 27 -12.80 4.47 8.85
N LEU A 28 -13.35 4.92 9.97
CA LEU A 28 -12.65 4.94 11.25
C LEU A 28 -12.17 3.55 11.68
N ILE A 29 -12.99 2.51 11.48
CA ILE A 29 -12.60 1.12 11.79
C ILE A 29 -11.39 0.70 10.95
N LEU A 30 -11.40 0.99 9.65
CA LEU A 30 -10.30 0.64 8.75
C LEU A 30 -9.02 1.42 9.08
N GLU A 31 -9.11 2.73 9.34
CA GLU A 31 -7.98 3.57 9.73
C GLU A 31 -7.36 3.09 11.06
N THR A 32 -8.20 2.76 12.06
CA THR A 32 -7.74 2.23 13.34
C THR A 32 -7.06 0.87 13.17
N ALA A 33 -7.64 -0.02 12.37
CA ALA A 33 -7.06 -1.32 12.09
C ALA A 33 -5.69 -1.20 11.38
N GLN A 34 -5.56 -0.29 10.42
CA GLN A 34 -4.28 -0.02 9.73
C GLN A 34 -3.22 0.52 10.71
N SER A 35 -3.60 1.45 11.58
CA SER A 35 -2.69 2.01 12.59
C SER A 35 -2.19 0.92 13.56
N LEU A 36 -3.07 0.03 14.00
CA LEU A 36 -2.72 -1.10 14.85
C LEU A 36 -1.77 -2.08 14.15
N ILE A 37 -2.05 -2.43 12.89
CA ILE A 37 -1.15 -3.29 12.11
C ILE A 37 0.24 -2.66 11.98
N ALA A 38 0.30 -1.35 11.74
CA ALA A 38 1.57 -0.63 11.60
C ALA A 38 2.38 -0.58 12.90
N SER A 39 1.71 -0.49 14.06
CA SER A 39 2.37 -0.33 15.36
C SER A 39 2.68 -1.65 16.07
N THR A 40 1.80 -2.64 15.98
CA THR A 40 1.91 -3.91 16.73
C THR A 40 2.15 -5.13 15.83
N GLY A 41 2.19 -4.90 14.51
CA GLY A 41 2.31 -5.99 13.53
C GLY A 41 1.00 -6.76 13.34
N PRO A 42 1.07 -7.88 12.60
CA PRO A 42 -0.10 -8.66 12.18
C PRO A 42 -0.89 -9.30 13.34
N GLU A 43 -0.24 -9.55 14.46
CA GLU A 43 -0.89 -10.11 15.67
C GLU A 43 -1.85 -9.11 16.35
N GLY A 44 -1.67 -7.80 16.07
CA GLY A 44 -2.50 -6.72 16.62
C GLY A 44 -3.92 -6.62 16.03
N LEU A 45 -4.30 -7.46 15.05
CA LEU A 45 -5.62 -7.38 14.44
C LEU A 45 -6.68 -8.16 15.25
N ARG A 46 -6.86 -7.80 16.51
CA ARG A 46 -7.98 -8.27 17.31
C ARG A 46 -9.12 -7.26 17.22
N LEU A 47 -10.34 -7.75 16.98
CA LEU A 47 -11.51 -6.86 16.88
C LEU A 47 -11.76 -6.05 18.16
N GLN A 48 -11.37 -6.57 19.32
CA GLN A 48 -11.46 -5.87 20.59
C GLN A 48 -10.53 -4.66 20.66
N ASP A 49 -9.28 -4.80 20.19
CA ASP A 49 -8.30 -3.71 20.18
C ASP A 49 -8.70 -2.62 19.18
N ILE A 50 -9.24 -3.02 18.03
CA ILE A 50 -9.79 -2.09 17.05
C ILE A 50 -11.00 -1.35 17.64
N ALA A 51 -11.91 -2.04 18.32
CA ALA A 51 -13.08 -1.44 18.96
C ALA A 51 -12.66 -0.40 20.01
N ALA A 52 -11.69 -0.75 20.85
CA ALA A 52 -11.13 0.15 21.86
C ALA A 52 -10.45 1.35 21.22
N GLY A 53 -9.58 1.16 20.23
CA GLY A 53 -8.88 2.24 19.51
C GLY A 53 -9.80 3.18 18.75
N ALA A 54 -10.87 2.66 18.15
CA ALA A 54 -11.89 3.44 17.44
C ALA A 54 -12.95 4.08 18.36
N GLY A 55 -12.99 3.71 19.65
CA GLY A 55 -14.02 4.17 20.61
C GLY A 55 -15.43 3.75 20.21
N ILE A 56 -15.58 2.52 19.70
CA ILE A 56 -16.86 1.92 19.26
C ILE A 56 -17.07 0.54 19.90
N SER A 57 -18.26 -0.04 19.71
CA SER A 57 -18.53 -1.39 20.20
C SER A 57 -18.02 -2.45 19.21
N HIS A 58 -17.62 -3.60 19.73
CA HIS A 58 -17.28 -4.78 18.94
C HIS A 58 -18.42 -5.21 17.99
N SER A 59 -19.68 -5.12 18.47
CA SER A 59 -20.88 -5.42 17.67
C SER A 59 -21.03 -4.50 16.46
N LEU A 60 -20.57 -3.24 16.56
CA LEU A 60 -20.63 -2.31 15.43
C LEU A 60 -19.61 -2.72 14.34
N ILE A 61 -18.42 -3.22 14.72
CA ILE A 61 -17.48 -3.76 13.75
C ILE A 61 -18.09 -4.96 13.01
N LEU A 62 -18.69 -5.89 13.75
CA LEU A 62 -19.36 -7.05 13.15
C LEU A 62 -20.55 -6.64 12.26
N HIS A 63 -21.29 -5.60 12.63
CA HIS A 63 -22.36 -5.05 11.80
C HIS A 63 -21.83 -4.55 10.44
N HIS A 64 -20.67 -3.88 10.41
CA HIS A 64 -20.10 -3.32 9.17
C HIS A 64 -19.36 -4.34 8.31
N PHE A 65 -18.74 -5.35 8.90
CA PHE A 65 -17.84 -6.26 8.21
C PHE A 65 -18.25 -7.74 8.28
N GLY A 66 -19.25 -8.07 9.08
CA GLY A 66 -19.76 -9.43 9.27
C GLY A 66 -18.86 -10.30 10.16
N SER A 67 -17.57 -10.33 9.86
CA SER A 67 -16.59 -11.14 10.59
C SER A 67 -15.19 -10.48 10.56
N ARG A 68 -14.23 -11.07 11.28
CA ARG A 68 -12.81 -10.70 11.21
C ARG A 68 -12.28 -10.83 9.77
N GLU A 69 -12.62 -11.92 9.10
CA GLU A 69 -12.24 -12.19 7.70
C GLU A 69 -12.87 -11.14 6.76
N GLY A 70 -14.08 -10.68 7.01
CA GLY A 70 -14.73 -9.60 6.29
C GLY A 70 -13.98 -8.28 6.43
N LEU A 71 -13.50 -7.96 7.64
CA LEU A 71 -12.64 -6.81 7.89
C LEU A 71 -11.28 -6.95 7.16
N VAL A 72 -10.63 -8.12 7.25
CA VAL A 72 -9.38 -8.40 6.54
C VAL A 72 -9.55 -8.19 5.03
N ARG A 73 -10.60 -8.77 4.42
CA ARG A 73 -10.89 -8.55 2.99
C ARG A 73 -11.11 -7.07 2.64
N ALA A 74 -11.70 -6.29 3.53
CA ALA A 74 -11.87 -4.85 3.31
C ALA A 74 -10.52 -4.11 3.36
N LEU A 75 -9.64 -4.46 4.30
CA LEU A 75 -8.28 -3.94 4.40
C LEU A 75 -7.45 -4.31 3.17
N THR A 76 -7.54 -5.55 2.70
CA THR A 76 -6.88 -6.02 1.48
C THR A 76 -7.30 -5.19 0.27
N ARG A 77 -8.62 -5.02 0.05
CA ARG A 77 -9.13 -4.20 -1.06
C ARG A 77 -8.62 -2.76 -0.98
N GLN A 78 -8.56 -2.18 0.21
CA GLN A 78 -8.08 -0.81 0.39
C GLN A 78 -6.57 -0.70 0.09
N ALA A 79 -5.74 -1.62 0.59
CA ALA A 79 -4.30 -1.62 0.33
C ALA A 79 -4.00 -1.84 -1.16
N VAL A 80 -4.74 -2.74 -1.82
CA VAL A 80 -4.63 -2.99 -3.26
C VAL A 80 -5.05 -1.75 -4.07
N ALA A 81 -6.14 -1.07 -3.68
CA ALA A 81 -6.57 0.16 -4.33
C ALA A 81 -5.54 1.30 -4.15
N GLU A 82 -4.98 1.45 -2.94
CA GLU A 82 -3.91 2.42 -2.67
C GLU A 82 -2.69 2.16 -3.56
N LEU A 83 -2.25 0.90 -3.67
CA LEU A 83 -1.13 0.53 -4.54
C LEU A 83 -1.44 0.88 -6.00
N ARG A 84 -2.63 0.50 -6.49
CA ARG A 84 -3.05 0.80 -7.86
C ARG A 84 -2.99 2.30 -8.14
N ASP A 85 -3.56 3.11 -7.26
CA ASP A 85 -3.65 4.55 -7.46
C ASP A 85 -2.25 5.19 -7.48
N LYS A 86 -1.34 4.74 -6.61
CA LYS A 86 0.06 5.18 -6.60
C LYS A 86 0.80 4.76 -7.88
N LEU A 87 0.62 3.52 -8.36
CA LEU A 87 1.28 3.04 -9.57
C LEU A 87 0.72 3.71 -10.84
N VAL A 88 -0.60 3.91 -10.92
CA VAL A 88 -1.22 4.65 -12.03
C VAL A 88 -0.71 6.10 -12.06
N ALA A 89 -0.63 6.76 -10.91
CA ALA A 89 -0.05 8.10 -10.83
C ALA A 89 1.42 8.14 -11.26
N ALA A 90 2.22 7.14 -10.88
CA ALA A 90 3.61 7.00 -11.31
C ALA A 90 3.74 6.89 -12.83
N MET A 91 2.80 6.20 -13.50
CA MET A 91 2.79 6.05 -14.95
C MET A 91 2.24 7.26 -15.70
N ALA A 92 1.27 7.97 -15.12
CA ALA A 92 0.59 9.10 -15.75
C ALA A 92 1.46 10.36 -15.87
N SER A 93 2.56 10.43 -15.15
CA SER A 93 3.41 11.62 -15.05
C SER A 93 4.11 12.05 -16.33
N GLY A 94 4.00 11.28 -17.41
CA GLY A 94 4.56 11.64 -18.73
C GLY A 94 6.09 11.77 -18.78
N GLU A 95 6.77 11.37 -17.72
CA GLU A 95 8.22 11.52 -17.61
C GLU A 95 8.96 10.56 -18.53
N ALA A 96 9.87 11.13 -19.29
CA ALA A 96 10.71 10.39 -20.25
C ALA A 96 11.82 9.56 -19.55
N SER A 97 12.13 9.87 -18.28
CA SER A 97 13.22 9.24 -17.53
C SER A 97 12.78 7.95 -16.84
N VAL A 98 13.42 6.84 -17.18
CA VAL A 98 13.24 5.54 -16.53
C VAL A 98 13.57 5.61 -15.04
N GLU A 99 14.60 6.40 -14.66
CA GLU A 99 15.00 6.59 -13.27
C GLU A 99 13.86 7.17 -12.42
N LEU A 100 13.25 8.23 -12.91
CA LEU A 100 12.20 8.91 -12.17
C LEU A 100 10.92 8.05 -12.09
N GLN A 101 10.63 7.27 -13.14
CA GLN A 101 9.55 6.29 -13.10
C GLN A 101 9.82 5.20 -12.05
N LEU A 102 11.05 4.68 -11.97
CA LEU A 102 11.45 3.72 -10.94
C LEU A 102 11.34 4.32 -9.54
N ASP A 103 11.84 5.54 -9.32
CA ASP A 103 11.73 6.20 -8.02
C ASP A 103 10.28 6.24 -7.54
N ARG A 104 9.34 6.60 -8.40
CA ARG A 104 7.91 6.63 -8.06
C ARG A 104 7.33 5.25 -7.80
N VAL A 105 7.73 4.24 -8.57
CA VAL A 105 7.29 2.85 -8.32
C VAL A 105 7.81 2.35 -6.97
N PHE A 106 9.08 2.59 -6.66
CA PHE A 106 9.65 2.22 -5.37
C PHE A 106 8.99 2.99 -4.21
N ASP A 107 8.73 4.28 -4.39
CA ASP A 107 8.05 5.09 -3.38
C ASP A 107 6.59 4.67 -3.16
N ALA A 108 5.94 4.07 -4.18
CA ALA A 108 4.59 3.54 -4.02
C ALA A 108 4.48 2.45 -2.94
N PHE A 109 5.54 1.70 -2.69
CA PHE A 109 5.60 0.65 -1.68
C PHE A 109 6.06 1.12 -0.29
N ARG A 110 6.43 2.41 -0.14
CA ARG A 110 6.84 2.99 1.15
C ARG A 110 5.67 3.21 2.11
N ASP A 111 5.94 3.82 3.23
CA ASP A 111 4.96 4.17 4.27
C ASP A 111 4.19 2.97 4.83
N GLY A 112 4.87 1.81 4.90
CA GLY A 112 4.28 0.59 5.45
C GLY A 112 3.32 -0.14 4.51
N LEU A 113 3.13 0.32 3.25
CA LEU A 113 2.23 -0.34 2.32
C LEU A 113 2.72 -1.74 1.95
N ALA A 114 4.02 -1.92 1.68
CA ALA A 114 4.60 -3.23 1.39
C ALA A 114 4.41 -4.21 2.55
N GLN A 115 4.64 -3.78 3.80
CA GLN A 115 4.45 -4.60 4.99
C GLN A 115 2.98 -5.01 5.15
N ARG A 116 2.05 -4.06 4.95
CA ARG A 116 0.61 -4.35 4.99
C ARG A 116 0.21 -5.35 3.91
N LEU A 117 0.67 -5.18 2.67
CA LEU A 117 0.38 -6.10 1.56
C LEU A 117 0.97 -7.48 1.81
N ALA A 118 2.22 -7.58 2.26
CA ALA A 118 2.86 -8.83 2.59
C ALA A 118 2.08 -9.61 3.65
N TRP A 119 1.68 -8.93 4.73
CA TRP A 119 0.89 -9.56 5.77
C TRP A 119 -0.52 -9.95 5.29
N LEU A 120 -1.22 -9.05 4.59
CA LEU A 120 -2.55 -9.34 4.06
C LEU A 120 -2.54 -10.55 3.11
N ALA A 121 -1.47 -10.73 2.32
CA ALA A 121 -1.29 -11.89 1.45
C ALA A 121 -1.19 -13.21 2.23
N THR A 122 -0.71 -13.21 3.48
CA THR A 122 -0.69 -14.41 4.33
C THR A 122 -2.04 -14.77 4.91
N VAL A 123 -2.92 -13.78 5.13
CA VAL A 123 -4.24 -13.97 5.80
C VAL A 123 -5.38 -14.04 4.79
N ASP A 124 -5.27 -13.35 3.66
CA ASP A 124 -6.26 -13.31 2.57
C ASP A 124 -5.57 -13.58 1.22
N SER A 125 -5.05 -14.79 1.08
CA SER A 125 -4.25 -15.20 -0.08
C SER A 125 -5.00 -15.11 -1.41
N ARG A 126 -6.33 -15.24 -1.42
CA ARG A 126 -7.15 -15.14 -2.64
C ARG A 126 -7.44 -13.69 -3.03
N GLY A 127 -8.00 -12.90 -2.13
CA GLY A 127 -8.40 -11.53 -2.43
C GLY A 127 -7.22 -10.61 -2.77
N GLY A 128 -6.08 -10.79 -2.06
CA GLY A 128 -4.85 -10.05 -2.34
C GLY A 128 -4.22 -10.42 -3.68
N ALA A 129 -4.18 -11.71 -4.01
CA ALA A 129 -3.61 -12.20 -5.27
C ALA A 129 -4.40 -11.73 -6.50
N GLU A 130 -5.73 -11.87 -6.47
CA GLU A 130 -6.60 -11.44 -7.59
C GLU A 130 -6.50 -9.94 -7.84
N GLY A 131 -6.55 -9.12 -6.78
CA GLY A 131 -6.44 -7.67 -6.90
C GLY A 131 -5.09 -7.23 -7.45
N THR A 132 -3.99 -7.81 -6.98
CA THR A 132 -2.64 -7.52 -7.44
C THR A 132 -2.45 -7.97 -8.90
N GLN A 133 -2.97 -9.14 -9.29
CA GLN A 133 -2.91 -9.62 -10.66
C GLN A 133 -3.61 -8.67 -11.64
N MET A 134 -4.78 -8.14 -11.29
CA MET A 134 -5.49 -7.16 -12.12
C MET A 134 -4.67 -5.88 -12.32
N ILE A 135 -4.04 -5.38 -11.26
CA ILE A 135 -3.18 -4.17 -11.34
C ILE A 135 -1.99 -4.42 -12.25
N LEU A 136 -1.26 -5.50 -12.04
CA LEU A 136 -0.07 -5.82 -12.84
C LEU A 136 -0.41 -6.00 -14.32
N ARG A 137 -1.56 -6.59 -14.63
CA ARG A 137 -2.04 -6.75 -16.01
C ARG A 137 -2.35 -5.39 -16.65
N ASP A 138 -3.09 -4.51 -16.00
CA ASP A 138 -3.40 -3.16 -16.52
C ASP A 138 -2.13 -2.35 -16.76
N ILE A 139 -1.17 -2.41 -15.85
CA ILE A 139 0.13 -1.76 -15.99
C ILE A 139 0.90 -2.34 -17.17
N ALA A 140 0.92 -3.67 -17.33
CA ALA A 140 1.59 -4.35 -18.41
C ALA A 140 0.99 -3.98 -19.78
N ASP A 141 -0.33 -3.91 -19.88
CA ASP A 141 -1.02 -3.50 -21.12
C ASP A 141 -0.65 -2.07 -21.52
N ARG A 142 -0.68 -1.14 -20.57
CA ARG A 142 -0.29 0.27 -20.81
C ARG A 142 1.18 0.41 -21.18
N LEU A 143 2.08 -0.26 -20.45
CA LEU A 143 3.51 -0.20 -20.76
C LEU A 143 3.81 -0.82 -22.10
N HIS A 144 3.19 -1.95 -22.42
CA HIS A 144 3.38 -2.64 -23.70
C HIS A 144 2.93 -1.77 -24.88
N ALA A 145 1.76 -1.15 -24.79
CA ALA A 145 1.27 -0.22 -25.80
C ALA A 145 2.22 0.97 -26.00
N ARG A 146 2.77 1.54 -24.92
CA ARG A 146 3.77 2.63 -25.00
C ARG A 146 5.07 2.17 -25.66
N ARG A 147 5.57 0.97 -25.34
CA ARG A 147 6.78 0.41 -25.93
C ARG A 147 6.61 0.19 -27.44
N ILE A 148 5.45 -0.34 -27.85
CA ILE A 148 5.13 -0.52 -29.28
C ILE A 148 5.09 0.85 -29.98
N ALA A 149 4.44 1.86 -29.39
CA ALA A 149 4.33 3.19 -29.97
C ALA A 149 5.68 3.93 -30.08
N ALA A 150 6.64 3.62 -29.21
CA ALA A 150 7.97 4.22 -29.22
C ALA A 150 8.99 3.42 -30.05
N ALA A 151 8.64 2.22 -30.50
CA ALA A 151 9.55 1.33 -31.22
C ALA A 151 9.79 1.82 -32.66
N PRO A 152 11.00 1.62 -33.22
CA PRO A 152 11.28 1.88 -34.61
C PRO A 152 10.34 1.10 -35.56
N PRO A 153 10.09 1.61 -36.79
CA PRO A 153 9.27 0.90 -37.76
C PRO A 153 9.80 -0.51 -38.04
N GLY A 154 8.94 -1.51 -37.87
CA GLY A 154 9.31 -2.94 -38.07
C GLY A 154 9.87 -3.65 -36.83
N ALA A 155 10.14 -2.96 -35.75
CA ALA A 155 10.54 -3.60 -34.50
C ALA A 155 9.40 -4.39 -33.88
N VAL A 156 9.68 -5.60 -33.39
CA VAL A 156 8.73 -6.46 -32.68
C VAL A 156 9.06 -6.41 -31.20
N ILE A 157 8.14 -5.94 -30.39
CA ILE A 157 8.25 -5.94 -28.94
C ILE A 157 7.46 -7.14 -28.41
N PRO A 158 8.12 -8.22 -27.92
CA PRO A 158 7.40 -9.37 -27.37
C PRO A 158 6.66 -8.99 -26.08
N ARG A 159 5.45 -9.52 -25.90
CA ARG A 159 4.64 -9.27 -24.70
C ARG A 159 5.29 -9.81 -23.43
N ASP A 160 5.84 -11.00 -23.49
CA ASP A 160 6.53 -11.68 -22.39
C ASP A 160 7.74 -10.90 -21.88
N ASP A 161 8.41 -10.14 -22.75
CA ASP A 161 9.47 -9.23 -22.35
C ASP A 161 8.96 -8.07 -21.48
N THR A 162 7.83 -7.49 -21.86
CA THR A 162 7.18 -6.45 -21.05
C THR A 162 6.71 -7.00 -19.70
N ASP A 163 6.11 -8.18 -19.70
CA ASP A 163 5.65 -8.85 -18.49
C ASP A 163 6.83 -9.16 -17.55
N SER A 164 7.96 -9.60 -18.09
CA SER A 164 9.20 -9.85 -17.35
C SER A 164 9.80 -8.59 -16.74
N LEU A 165 9.80 -7.47 -17.46
CA LEU A 165 10.24 -6.18 -16.93
C LEU A 165 9.37 -5.70 -15.78
N ILE A 166 8.05 -5.84 -15.91
CA ILE A 166 7.12 -5.49 -14.83
C ILE A 166 7.34 -6.36 -13.61
N HIS A 167 7.50 -7.67 -13.81
CA HIS A 167 7.77 -8.60 -12.73
C HIS A 167 9.08 -8.26 -12.01
N LEU A 168 10.14 -7.97 -12.75
CA LEU A 168 11.43 -7.55 -12.19
C LEU A 168 11.28 -6.30 -11.33
N VAL A 169 10.66 -5.25 -11.88
CA VAL A 169 10.51 -3.96 -11.18
C VAL A 169 9.61 -4.09 -9.95
N ALA A 170 8.49 -4.81 -10.07
CA ALA A 170 7.58 -5.04 -8.95
C ALA A 170 8.26 -5.83 -7.83
N THR A 171 8.98 -6.90 -8.17
CA THR A 171 9.72 -7.72 -7.19
C THR A 171 10.84 -6.92 -6.52
N ALA A 172 11.61 -6.14 -7.30
CA ALA A 172 12.67 -5.29 -6.78
C ALA A 172 12.12 -4.23 -5.83
N ALA A 173 11.06 -3.50 -6.21
CA ALA A 173 10.48 -2.44 -5.40
C ALA A 173 9.84 -2.98 -4.12
N PHE A 174 9.13 -4.10 -4.20
CA PHE A 174 8.51 -4.75 -3.05
C PHE A 174 9.56 -5.32 -2.10
N GLY A 175 10.58 -6.01 -2.63
CA GLY A 175 11.69 -6.56 -1.86
C GLY A 175 12.52 -5.47 -1.19
N ASP A 176 12.82 -4.38 -1.88
CA ASP A 176 13.53 -3.21 -1.33
C ASP A 176 12.74 -2.58 -0.17
N ALA A 177 11.43 -2.40 -0.33
CA ALA A 177 10.59 -1.84 0.73
C ALA A 177 10.50 -2.72 1.99
N LEU A 178 10.60 -4.07 1.84
CA LEU A 178 10.56 -5.01 2.97
C LEU A 178 11.92 -5.25 3.60
N PHE A 179 12.93 -5.41 2.79
CA PHE A 179 14.23 -5.96 3.20
C PHE A 179 15.43 -5.09 2.80
N GLY A 180 15.26 -4.01 2.03
CA GLY A 180 16.35 -3.24 1.45
C GLY A 180 17.38 -2.80 2.47
N ALA A 181 16.96 -2.18 3.57
CA ALA A 181 17.85 -1.76 4.65
C ALA A 181 18.61 -2.94 5.30
N GLN A 182 17.97 -4.11 5.41
CA GLN A 182 18.60 -5.31 5.95
C GLN A 182 19.64 -5.88 4.96
N LEU A 183 19.29 -5.94 3.68
CA LEU A 183 20.18 -6.43 2.63
C LEU A 183 21.41 -5.54 2.51
N HIS A 184 21.25 -4.21 2.55
CA HIS A 184 22.39 -3.28 2.56
C HIS A 184 23.32 -3.53 3.74
N ARG A 185 22.79 -3.63 4.96
CA ARG A 185 23.62 -3.96 6.14
C ARG A 185 24.33 -5.30 6.01
N SER A 186 23.66 -6.32 5.49
CA SER A 186 24.26 -7.65 5.29
C SER A 186 25.36 -7.65 4.23
N ALA A 187 25.29 -6.75 3.26
CA ALA A 187 26.31 -6.53 2.24
C ALA A 187 27.44 -5.57 2.68
N GLY A 188 27.42 -5.09 3.93
CA GLY A 188 28.38 -4.10 4.43
C GLY A 188 28.17 -2.69 3.85
N LEU A 189 27.02 -2.43 3.27
CA LEU A 189 26.64 -1.13 2.72
C LEU A 189 25.86 -0.32 3.74
N PRO A 190 26.00 1.03 3.77
CA PRO A 190 25.19 1.87 4.63
C PRO A 190 23.72 1.86 4.14
N ALA A 191 22.76 1.69 5.06
CA ALA A 191 21.35 1.80 4.76
C ALA A 191 20.94 3.28 4.71
N THR A 192 21.26 3.96 3.63
CA THR A 192 21.01 5.39 3.41
C THR A 192 20.16 5.62 2.16
N ILE A 193 19.55 6.79 2.07
CA ILE A 193 18.82 7.23 0.86
C ILE A 193 19.74 7.20 -0.38
N GLU A 194 21.03 7.50 -0.22
CA GLU A 194 21.96 7.49 -1.36
C GLU A 194 22.25 6.06 -1.85
N THR A 195 22.32 5.09 -0.96
CA THR A 195 22.47 3.66 -1.32
C THR A 195 21.22 3.17 -2.06
N ASP A 196 20.03 3.51 -1.57
CA ASP A 196 18.76 3.19 -2.22
C ASP A 196 18.69 3.81 -3.63
N ARG A 197 19.06 5.09 -3.77
CA ARG A 197 19.11 5.77 -5.08
C ARG A 197 20.16 5.16 -6.00
N GLY A 198 21.29 4.74 -5.46
CA GLY A 198 22.33 4.03 -6.20
C GLY A 198 21.80 2.76 -6.86
N PHE A 199 21.09 1.93 -6.11
CA PHE A 199 20.45 0.72 -6.62
C PHE A 199 19.43 1.03 -7.72
N ARG A 200 18.57 2.02 -7.54
CA ARG A 200 17.54 2.40 -8.52
C ARG A 200 18.15 2.93 -9.83
N ARG A 201 19.21 3.74 -9.75
CA ARG A 201 19.97 4.21 -10.92
C ARG A 201 20.60 3.05 -11.69
N TRP A 202 21.20 2.09 -10.96
CA TRP A 202 21.76 0.89 -11.56
C TRP A 202 20.69 0.06 -12.27
N LEU A 203 19.54 -0.16 -11.63
CA LEU A 203 18.42 -0.88 -12.20
C LEU A 203 17.86 -0.16 -13.46
N ALA A 204 17.75 1.17 -13.43
CA ALA A 204 17.37 1.95 -14.60
C ALA A 204 18.35 1.78 -15.76
N ALA A 205 19.65 1.77 -15.49
CA ALA A 205 20.67 1.53 -16.51
C ALA A 205 20.55 0.12 -17.11
N LEU A 206 20.28 -0.89 -16.28
CA LEU A 206 20.06 -2.28 -16.73
C LEU A 206 18.83 -2.37 -17.65
N ILE A 207 17.72 -1.75 -17.28
CA ILE A 207 16.50 -1.75 -18.09
C ILE A 207 16.74 -1.05 -19.44
N ARG A 208 17.44 0.08 -19.46
CA ARG A 208 17.79 0.78 -20.72
C ARG A 208 18.67 -0.07 -21.61
N ALA A 209 19.74 -0.68 -21.05
CA ALA A 209 20.61 -1.55 -21.82
C ALA A 209 19.87 -2.74 -22.44
N HIS A 210 18.95 -3.34 -21.67
CA HIS A 210 18.10 -4.42 -22.17
C HIS A 210 17.16 -3.95 -23.32
N SER A 211 16.61 -2.76 -23.22
CA SER A 211 15.74 -2.21 -24.26
C SER A 211 16.50 -1.91 -25.56
N THR A 212 17.72 -1.37 -25.48
CA THR A 212 18.53 -1.02 -26.66
C THR A 212 19.11 -2.25 -27.36
N GLN A 213 19.41 -3.35 -26.66
CA GLN A 213 19.92 -4.59 -27.27
C GLN A 213 18.91 -5.31 -28.18
N LYS A 214 17.63 -5.06 -28.03
CA LYS A 214 16.56 -5.70 -28.83
C LYS A 214 16.15 -4.88 -30.05
N GLU A 215 16.68 -3.66 -30.19
CA GLU A 215 16.42 -2.75 -31.33
C GLU A 215 17.47 -2.86 -32.44
N GLY A 216 18.52 -3.65 -32.27
CA GLY A 216 19.61 -3.91 -33.22
C GLY A 216 19.60 -5.36 -33.70
#